data_f8764d1dd14e417395182a98e99dc9a4
#
_entry.id   f8764d1dd14e417395182a98e99dc9a4
#
_cell.length_a   1.000
_cell.length_b   1.000
_cell.length_c   1.000
_cell.angle_alpha   90.00
_cell.angle_beta   90.00
_cell.angle_gamma   90.00
#
_symmetry.space_group_name_H-M   'P 1'
#
loop_
_entity.id
_entity.type
_entity.pdbx_description
1 polymer ?
#
loop_
_entity_poly.entity_id
_entity_poly.type
_entity_poly.pdbx_seq_one_letter_code
_entity_poly.pdbx_strand_id
1 'polypeptide(L)'
;MSAIDDLIAANQRYAEGLSPDALPLRTGGRLVVVTCMDVRIETGRAFGLSEGDAYLLRNAGGRFAPALASLVVSQEMLATDAVAIIHHSDCGMMSFTDDALRDRLAARGVDANGMEFGTFADVDDSVRDDLRAYRSSALVRQDIEVRGFVFDVTTGRLREVAA
;
A
#
# COMPACT_ATOMS: atom_id res chain seq x y z
N MET A 1 -12.63 -19.87 -19.07
CA MET A 1 -13.13 -19.03 -17.95
C MET A 1 -12.21 -17.83 -17.86
N SER A 2 -12.72 -16.64 -17.57
CA SER A 2 -11.90 -15.45 -17.35
C SER A 2 -11.37 -15.45 -15.91
N ALA A 3 -10.33 -14.63 -15.65
CA ALA A 3 -9.83 -14.46 -14.27
C ALA A 3 -10.93 -13.95 -13.31
N ILE A 4 -11.93 -13.25 -13.84
CA ILE A 4 -13.09 -12.79 -13.06
C ILE A 4 -14.00 -13.97 -12.72
N ASP A 5 -14.24 -14.89 -13.66
CA ASP A 5 -15.04 -16.10 -13.38
C ASP A 5 -14.38 -16.96 -12.31
N ASP A 6 -13.05 -17.10 -12.36
CA ASP A 6 -12.27 -17.84 -11.36
C ASP A 6 -12.36 -17.18 -9.97
N LEU A 7 -12.34 -15.85 -9.92
CA LEU A 7 -12.53 -15.08 -8.68
C LEU A 7 -13.93 -15.32 -8.10
N ILE A 8 -14.98 -15.28 -8.91
CA ILE A 8 -16.37 -15.52 -8.47
C ILE A 8 -16.50 -16.93 -7.88
N ALA A 9 -15.97 -17.93 -8.58
CA ALA A 9 -16.01 -19.32 -8.09
C ALA A 9 -15.22 -19.50 -6.78
N ALA A 10 -14.09 -18.81 -6.61
CA ALA A 10 -13.33 -18.82 -5.38
C ALA A 10 -14.11 -18.16 -4.22
N ASN A 11 -14.77 -17.02 -4.49
CA ASN A 11 -15.58 -16.32 -3.49
C ASN A 11 -16.78 -17.18 -3.02
N GLN A 12 -17.44 -17.92 -3.92
CA GLN A 12 -18.52 -18.83 -3.52
C GLN A 12 -18.03 -19.87 -2.50
N ARG A 13 -16.87 -20.48 -2.73
CA ARG A 13 -16.29 -21.45 -1.77
C ARG A 13 -15.91 -20.80 -0.43
N TYR A 14 -15.38 -19.57 -0.46
CA TYR A 14 -15.09 -18.83 0.75
C TYR A 14 -16.36 -18.53 1.56
N ALA A 15 -17.43 -18.08 0.89
CA ALA A 15 -18.70 -17.76 1.54
C ALA A 15 -19.36 -18.95 2.22
N GLU A 16 -19.22 -20.16 1.66
CA GLU A 16 -19.73 -21.42 2.27
C GLU A 16 -19.06 -21.74 3.61
N GLY A 17 -17.80 -21.28 3.81
CA GLY A 17 -17.05 -21.49 5.05
C GLY A 17 -17.10 -20.31 6.03
N LEU A 18 -17.79 -19.22 5.67
CA LEU A 18 -17.81 -18.02 6.51
C LEU A 18 -18.71 -18.22 7.74
N SER A 19 -18.17 -17.94 8.93
CA SER A 19 -18.96 -17.90 10.15
C SER A 19 -19.89 -16.69 10.19
N PRO A 20 -21.13 -16.82 10.72
CA PRO A 20 -22.02 -15.68 10.96
C PRO A 20 -21.42 -14.62 11.94
N ASP A 21 -20.49 -15.03 12.79
CA ASP A 21 -19.77 -14.15 13.71
C ASP A 21 -18.67 -13.37 12.96
N ALA A 22 -19.12 -12.54 12.02
CA ALA A 22 -18.22 -11.71 11.22
C ALA A 22 -17.30 -10.85 12.11
N LEU A 23 -16.07 -10.64 11.64
CA LEU A 23 -15.12 -9.74 12.29
C LEU A 23 -15.71 -8.35 12.51
N PRO A 24 -15.46 -7.72 13.66
CA PRO A 24 -15.96 -6.38 13.94
C PRO A 24 -15.41 -5.38 12.92
N LEU A 25 -16.19 -4.36 12.59
CA LEU A 25 -15.78 -3.27 11.70
C LEU A 25 -14.49 -2.59 12.17
N ARG A 26 -14.29 -2.50 13.48
CA ARG A 26 -13.07 -1.98 14.09
C ARG A 26 -12.16 -3.13 14.44
N THR A 27 -10.97 -3.12 13.90
CA THR A 27 -9.93 -4.09 14.22
C THR A 27 -9.45 -3.90 15.66
N GLY A 28 -8.98 -4.96 16.30
CA GLY A 28 -8.21 -4.85 17.53
C GLY A 28 -6.82 -4.22 17.28
N GLY A 29 -6.36 -4.28 16.02
CA GLY A 29 -5.14 -3.66 15.55
C GLY A 29 -5.37 -2.19 15.19
N ARG A 30 -4.51 -1.31 15.70
CA ARG A 30 -4.54 0.13 15.43
C ARG A 30 -3.56 0.52 14.32
N LEU A 31 -3.11 -0.46 13.54
CA LEU A 31 -2.08 -0.34 12.50
C LEU A 31 -2.69 -0.14 11.12
N VAL A 32 -2.13 0.80 10.34
CA VAL A 32 -2.26 0.82 8.89
C VAL A 32 -0.94 0.43 8.24
N VAL A 33 -1.00 -0.45 7.27
CA VAL A 33 0.13 -0.77 6.39
C VAL A 33 -0.16 -0.21 5.01
N VAL A 34 0.70 0.70 4.54
CA VAL A 34 0.73 1.18 3.16
C VAL A 34 1.83 0.42 2.43
N THR A 35 1.49 -0.33 1.38
CA THR A 35 2.49 -1.13 0.65
C THR A 35 2.17 -1.26 -0.84
N CYS A 36 3.12 -1.83 -1.60
CA CYS A 36 2.95 -2.02 -3.02
C CYS A 36 1.87 -3.06 -3.36
N MET A 37 1.24 -2.86 -4.51
CA MET A 37 0.32 -3.83 -5.13
C MET A 37 1.03 -5.06 -5.73
N ASP A 38 2.36 -5.15 -5.64
CA ASP A 38 3.17 -6.26 -6.16
C ASP A 38 2.67 -7.61 -5.63
N VAL A 39 2.40 -8.53 -6.54
CA VAL A 39 1.81 -9.85 -6.24
C VAL A 39 2.71 -10.75 -5.40
N ARG A 40 4.02 -10.45 -5.31
CA ARG A 40 4.98 -11.18 -4.47
C ARG A 40 4.83 -10.85 -2.98
N ILE A 41 4.13 -9.76 -2.65
CA ILE A 41 3.88 -9.34 -1.27
C ILE A 41 2.54 -9.91 -0.81
N GLU A 42 2.59 -11.06 -0.17
CA GLU A 42 1.45 -11.63 0.52
C GLU A 42 1.50 -11.14 1.99
N THR A 43 0.71 -10.11 2.30
CA THR A 43 0.84 -9.31 3.53
C THR A 43 0.58 -10.10 4.80
N GLY A 44 -0.36 -11.04 4.78
CA GLY A 44 -0.64 -11.90 5.93
C GLY A 44 0.59 -12.71 6.33
N ARG A 45 1.20 -13.41 5.36
CA ARG A 45 2.38 -14.26 5.62
C ARG A 45 3.65 -13.45 5.81
N ALA A 46 3.85 -12.41 4.97
CA ALA A 46 5.08 -11.62 4.99
C ALA A 46 5.23 -10.79 6.27
N PHE A 47 4.11 -10.27 6.79
CA PHE A 47 4.11 -9.36 7.94
C PHE A 47 3.46 -9.98 9.19
N GLY A 48 3.06 -11.25 9.12
CA GLY A 48 2.44 -11.96 10.25
C GLY A 48 1.05 -11.41 10.62
N LEU A 49 0.31 -10.86 9.65
CA LEU A 49 -1.00 -10.25 9.86
C LEU A 49 -2.11 -11.26 9.63
N SER A 50 -3.00 -11.36 10.59
CA SER A 50 -4.28 -12.08 10.49
C SER A 50 -5.42 -11.12 10.12
N GLU A 51 -6.59 -11.67 9.79
CA GLU A 51 -7.79 -10.87 9.60
C GLU A 51 -8.09 -10.02 10.84
N GLY A 52 -8.28 -8.72 10.64
CA GLY A 52 -8.56 -7.78 11.71
C GLY A 52 -7.34 -7.14 12.40
N ASP A 53 -6.10 -7.53 12.08
CA ASP A 53 -4.91 -6.97 12.74
C ASP A 53 -4.50 -5.59 12.21
N ALA A 54 -4.73 -5.33 10.91
CA ALA A 54 -4.34 -4.07 10.29
C ALA A 54 -5.25 -3.68 9.12
N TYR A 55 -5.32 -2.39 8.85
CA TYR A 55 -5.85 -1.88 7.58
C TYR A 55 -4.75 -1.90 6.52
N LEU A 56 -5.03 -2.52 5.36
CA LEU A 56 -4.06 -2.70 4.28
C LEU A 56 -4.40 -1.77 3.11
N LEU A 57 -3.51 -0.82 2.83
CA LEU A 57 -3.60 0.09 1.69
C LEU A 57 -2.54 -0.30 0.66
N ARG A 58 -2.97 -0.69 -0.53
CA ARG A 58 -2.05 -1.13 -1.59
C ARG A 58 -2.23 -0.29 -2.85
N ASN A 59 -1.11 0.22 -3.35
CA ASN A 59 -1.06 0.98 -4.60
C ASN A 59 0.26 0.72 -5.34
N ALA A 60 0.43 1.27 -6.54
CA ALA A 60 1.68 1.18 -7.28
C ALA A 60 2.83 1.82 -6.48
N GLY A 61 3.84 1.04 -6.13
CA GLY A 61 4.99 1.46 -5.34
C GLY A 61 4.79 1.54 -3.83
N GLY A 62 3.55 1.40 -3.31
CA GLY A 62 3.26 1.56 -1.88
C GLY A 62 3.33 3.02 -1.41
N ARG A 63 3.02 3.97 -2.31
CA ARG A 63 3.23 5.41 -2.11
C ARG A 63 2.23 6.04 -1.16
N PHE A 64 2.70 7.04 -0.38
CA PHE A 64 1.89 7.82 0.55
C PHE A 64 0.79 8.63 -0.15
N ALA A 65 1.14 9.36 -1.22
CA ALA A 65 0.22 10.28 -1.85
C ALA A 65 -1.09 9.62 -2.34
N PRO A 66 -1.07 8.48 -3.05
CA PRO A 66 -2.30 7.77 -3.42
C PRO A 66 -3.05 7.17 -2.22
N ALA A 67 -2.39 6.93 -1.09
CA ALA A 67 -3.00 6.37 0.12
C ALA A 67 -3.61 7.43 1.04
N LEU A 68 -3.32 8.72 0.82
CA LEU A 68 -3.61 9.82 1.75
C LEU A 68 -5.07 9.86 2.22
N ALA A 69 -6.03 9.80 1.31
CA ALA A 69 -7.45 9.85 1.68
C ALA A 69 -7.85 8.70 2.62
N SER A 70 -7.36 7.49 2.35
CA SER A 70 -7.62 6.31 3.19
C SER A 70 -6.92 6.41 4.54
N LEU A 71 -5.71 6.97 4.60
CA LEU A 71 -5.00 7.24 5.85
C LEU A 71 -5.77 8.22 6.73
N VAL A 72 -6.27 9.31 6.17
CA VAL A 72 -7.10 10.28 6.90
C VAL A 72 -8.33 9.58 7.50
N VAL A 73 -9.08 8.82 6.68
CA VAL A 73 -10.26 8.09 7.17
C VAL A 73 -9.90 7.10 8.27
N SER A 74 -8.79 6.37 8.13
CA SER A 74 -8.39 5.38 9.14
C SER A 74 -8.02 6.02 10.48
N GLN A 75 -7.40 7.18 10.45
CA GLN A 75 -6.98 7.90 11.65
C GLN A 75 -8.14 8.59 12.35
N GLU A 76 -9.04 9.24 11.59
CA GLU A 76 -10.14 10.02 12.15
C GLU A 76 -11.35 9.15 12.53
N MET A 77 -11.64 8.10 11.77
CA MET A 77 -12.87 7.33 11.92
C MET A 77 -12.66 5.93 12.49
N LEU A 78 -11.45 5.35 12.33
CA LEU A 78 -11.17 3.95 12.67
C LEU A 78 -10.14 3.79 13.81
N ALA A 79 -9.75 4.90 14.44
CA ALA A 79 -8.86 4.96 15.61
C ALA A 79 -7.45 4.39 15.37
N THR A 80 -6.93 4.48 14.14
CA THR A 80 -5.55 4.12 13.84
C THR A 80 -4.57 5.04 14.54
N ASP A 81 -3.52 4.48 15.14
CA ASP A 81 -2.46 5.22 15.85
C ASP A 81 -1.04 4.73 15.49
N ALA A 82 -0.92 3.86 14.50
CA ALA A 82 0.36 3.44 13.93
C ALA A 82 0.27 3.29 12.41
N VAL A 83 1.29 3.74 11.70
CA VAL A 83 1.40 3.63 10.23
C VAL A 83 2.76 3.04 9.85
N ALA A 84 2.74 1.95 9.10
CA ALA A 84 3.92 1.39 8.44
C ALA A 84 3.86 1.67 6.94
N ILE A 85 4.83 2.42 6.40
CA ILE A 85 5.01 2.62 4.96
C ILE A 85 6.07 1.63 4.50
N ILE A 86 5.66 0.65 3.68
CA ILE A 86 6.53 -0.47 3.29
C ILE A 86 6.66 -0.50 1.77
N HIS A 87 7.81 -0.06 1.26
CA HIS A 87 8.21 -0.29 -0.12
C HIS A 87 8.94 -1.62 -0.25
N HIS A 88 9.39 -1.99 -1.46
CA HIS A 88 10.07 -3.27 -1.62
C HIS A 88 11.19 -3.21 -2.67
N SER A 89 12.17 -4.10 -2.54
CA SER A 89 13.22 -4.28 -3.54
C SER A 89 12.65 -4.76 -4.88
N ASP A 90 13.32 -4.45 -5.97
CA ASP A 90 12.92 -4.87 -7.33
C ASP A 90 11.47 -4.46 -7.67
N CYS A 91 11.08 -3.24 -7.29
CA CYS A 91 9.75 -2.71 -7.58
C CYS A 91 9.63 -2.30 -9.04
N GLY A 92 8.52 -2.68 -9.68
CA GLY A 92 8.24 -2.29 -11.06
C GLY A 92 8.24 -0.77 -11.28
N MET A 93 7.95 0.02 -10.25
CA MET A 93 7.98 1.51 -10.31
C MET A 93 9.38 2.10 -10.50
N MET A 94 10.43 1.30 -10.36
CA MET A 94 11.82 1.68 -10.66
C MET A 94 12.21 1.45 -12.13
N SER A 95 11.39 0.74 -12.92
CA SER A 95 11.74 0.31 -14.27
C SER A 95 11.36 1.31 -15.37
N PHE A 96 10.67 2.39 -15.05
CA PHE A 96 10.24 3.44 -15.97
C PHE A 96 10.09 4.78 -15.24
N THR A 97 9.90 5.85 -15.99
CA THR A 97 9.65 7.21 -15.44
C THR A 97 8.20 7.62 -15.67
N ASP A 98 7.73 8.60 -14.91
CA ASP A 98 6.40 9.21 -15.11
C ASP A 98 6.25 9.74 -16.54
N ASP A 99 7.31 10.35 -17.09
CA ASP A 99 7.30 10.86 -18.47
C ASP A 99 7.14 9.73 -19.50
N ALA A 100 7.88 8.63 -19.35
CA ALA A 100 7.75 7.48 -20.24
C ALA A 100 6.33 6.89 -20.23
N LEU A 101 5.64 6.92 -19.08
CA LEU A 101 4.26 6.47 -18.99
C LEU A 101 3.29 7.48 -19.60
N ARG A 102 3.51 8.80 -19.42
CA ARG A 102 2.74 9.86 -20.11
C ARG A 102 2.86 9.73 -21.63
N ASP A 103 4.07 9.50 -22.15
CA ASP A 103 4.30 9.31 -23.60
C ASP A 103 3.53 8.10 -24.13
N ARG A 104 3.49 6.98 -23.40
CA ARG A 104 2.69 5.81 -23.78
C ARG A 104 1.19 6.10 -23.81
N LEU A 105 0.69 6.90 -22.88
CA LEU A 105 -0.71 7.31 -22.83
C LEU A 105 -1.02 8.27 -24.00
N ALA A 106 -0.15 9.24 -24.26
CA ALA A 106 -0.25 10.17 -25.37
C ALA A 106 -0.30 9.45 -26.73
N ALA A 107 0.51 8.40 -26.92
CA ALA A 107 0.47 7.56 -28.13
C ALA A 107 -0.87 6.85 -28.34
N ARG A 108 -1.71 6.74 -27.32
CA ARG A 108 -3.09 6.22 -27.37
C ARG A 108 -4.15 7.33 -27.41
N GLY A 109 -3.73 8.60 -27.56
CA GLY A 109 -4.61 9.76 -27.56
C GLY A 109 -5.14 10.16 -26.18
N VAL A 110 -4.49 9.71 -25.10
CA VAL A 110 -4.88 10.03 -23.72
C VAL A 110 -3.95 11.12 -23.17
N ASP A 111 -4.52 12.25 -22.76
CA ASP A 111 -3.79 13.30 -22.06
C ASP A 111 -3.68 12.95 -20.56
N ALA A 112 -2.45 12.77 -20.10
CA ALA A 112 -2.12 12.55 -18.69
C ALA A 112 -1.18 13.63 -18.14
N ASN A 113 -1.17 14.82 -18.72
CA ASN A 113 -0.39 15.95 -18.23
C ASN A 113 -0.79 16.29 -16.79
N GLY A 114 0.22 16.48 -15.93
CA GLY A 114 -0.01 16.79 -14.52
C GLY A 114 -0.37 15.59 -13.64
N MET A 115 -0.54 14.39 -14.19
CA MET A 115 -0.69 13.18 -13.39
C MET A 115 0.67 12.68 -12.92
N GLU A 116 0.82 12.51 -11.62
CA GLU A 116 2.00 11.89 -10.99
C GLU A 116 1.69 10.40 -10.74
N PHE A 117 2.52 9.53 -11.31
CA PHE A 117 2.40 8.08 -11.11
C PHE A 117 3.21 7.58 -9.92
N GLY A 118 4.17 8.40 -9.45
CA GLY A 118 4.97 8.14 -8.27
C GLY A 118 6.12 7.16 -8.52
N THR A 119 6.71 7.17 -9.71
CA THR A 119 7.93 6.42 -10.02
C THR A 119 9.12 6.92 -9.20
N PHE A 120 10.11 6.08 -8.98
CA PHE A 120 11.31 6.42 -8.22
C PHE A 120 12.53 5.63 -8.73
N ALA A 121 13.73 6.17 -8.52
CA ALA A 121 14.98 5.55 -8.95
C ALA A 121 15.62 4.70 -7.82
N ASP A 122 15.41 5.08 -6.56
CA ASP A 122 15.97 4.42 -5.38
C ASP A 122 14.85 4.13 -4.37
N VAL A 123 14.82 2.91 -3.86
CA VAL A 123 13.76 2.47 -2.96
C VAL A 123 13.87 3.09 -1.57
N ASP A 124 15.08 3.30 -1.06
CA ASP A 124 15.29 3.91 0.25
C ASP A 124 14.90 5.39 0.23
N ASP A 125 15.27 6.09 -0.84
CA ASP A 125 14.90 7.48 -1.03
C ASP A 125 13.39 7.62 -1.21
N SER A 126 12.74 6.70 -1.91
CA SER A 126 11.28 6.72 -2.05
C SER A 126 10.54 6.57 -0.70
N VAL A 127 11.07 5.73 0.21
CA VAL A 127 10.55 5.63 1.58
C VAL A 127 10.76 6.93 2.36
N ARG A 128 11.96 7.53 2.26
CA ARG A 128 12.26 8.81 2.92
C ARG A 128 11.36 9.95 2.40
N ASP A 129 11.12 9.97 1.09
CA ASP A 129 10.22 10.96 0.46
C ASP A 129 8.80 10.83 1.01
N ASP A 130 8.28 9.63 1.11
CA ASP A 130 6.95 9.38 1.63
C ASP A 130 6.84 9.69 3.14
N LEU A 131 7.87 9.39 3.94
CA LEU A 131 7.92 9.81 5.33
C LEU A 131 7.95 11.33 5.48
N ARG A 132 8.71 12.04 4.63
CA ARG A 132 8.73 13.51 4.59
C ARG A 132 7.37 14.08 4.18
N ALA A 133 6.75 13.51 3.14
CA ALA A 133 5.43 13.90 2.68
C ALA A 133 4.36 13.70 3.76
N TYR A 134 4.41 12.57 4.48
CA TYR A 134 3.53 12.31 5.64
C TYR A 134 3.70 13.40 6.70
N ARG A 135 4.95 13.66 7.12
CA ARG A 135 5.25 14.65 8.19
C ARG A 135 4.89 16.09 7.79
N SER A 136 4.91 16.40 6.51
CA SER A 136 4.56 17.72 5.98
C SER A 136 3.05 17.89 5.75
N SER A 137 2.27 16.84 5.80
CA SER A 137 0.83 16.88 5.54
C SER A 137 0.05 17.26 6.79
N ALA A 138 -0.70 18.35 6.72
CA ALA A 138 -1.62 18.75 7.80
C ALA A 138 -2.88 17.87 7.87
N LEU A 139 -3.09 16.98 6.88
CA LEU A 139 -4.27 16.13 6.80
C LEU A 139 -4.16 14.86 7.63
N VAL A 140 -2.95 14.45 8.01
CA VAL A 140 -2.70 13.25 8.81
C VAL A 140 -2.22 13.61 10.21
N ARG A 141 -2.51 12.74 11.17
CA ARG A 141 -2.10 12.92 12.57
C ARG A 141 -0.58 12.83 12.69
N GLN A 142 0.00 13.78 13.43
CA GLN A 142 1.43 13.86 13.70
C GLN A 142 1.84 13.30 15.06
N ASP A 143 0.86 12.94 15.90
CA ASP A 143 1.02 12.44 17.26
C ASP A 143 1.03 10.90 17.37
N ILE A 144 1.09 10.22 16.23
CA ILE A 144 1.08 8.75 16.15
C ILE A 144 2.42 8.21 15.63
N GLU A 145 2.66 6.92 15.86
CA GLU A 145 3.86 6.26 15.35
C GLU A 145 3.79 6.09 13.83
N VAL A 146 4.83 6.55 13.12
CA VAL A 146 4.98 6.37 11.67
C VAL A 146 6.40 5.92 11.36
N ARG A 147 6.53 4.75 10.72
CA ARG A 147 7.83 4.19 10.35
C ARG A 147 7.84 3.73 8.90
N GLY A 148 9.02 3.81 8.28
CA GLY A 148 9.25 3.40 6.90
C GLY A 148 10.15 2.18 6.78
N PHE A 149 9.84 1.31 5.82
CA PHE A 149 10.55 0.05 5.63
C PHE A 149 10.75 -0.27 4.15
N VAL A 150 11.78 -1.07 3.89
CA VAL A 150 11.93 -1.79 2.62
C VAL A 150 11.78 -3.29 2.90
N PHE A 151 10.87 -3.93 2.21
CA PHE A 151 10.70 -5.38 2.16
C PHE A 151 11.57 -5.95 1.04
N ASP A 152 12.50 -6.82 1.38
CA ASP A 152 13.31 -7.54 0.39
C ASP A 152 12.53 -8.74 -0.13
N VAL A 153 12.10 -8.71 -1.39
CA VAL A 153 11.31 -9.77 -2.01
C VAL A 153 12.08 -11.08 -2.19
N THR A 154 13.41 -11.04 -2.10
CA THR A 154 14.27 -12.23 -2.24
C THR A 154 14.44 -12.97 -0.92
N THR A 155 14.62 -12.21 0.16
CA THR A 155 14.90 -12.78 1.50
C THR A 155 13.70 -12.79 2.43
N GLY A 156 12.62 -12.07 2.08
CA GLY A 156 11.43 -11.89 2.92
C GLY A 156 11.66 -11.03 4.16
N ARG A 157 12.75 -10.25 4.22
CA ARG A 157 13.09 -9.45 5.39
C ARG A 157 12.62 -8.00 5.25
N LEU A 158 12.12 -7.45 6.36
CA LEU A 158 11.90 -6.02 6.51
C LEU A 158 13.18 -5.36 7.04
N ARG A 159 13.55 -4.24 6.43
CA ARG A 159 14.60 -3.35 6.92
C ARG A 159 14.02 -1.96 7.08
N GLU A 160 14.17 -1.39 8.27
CA GLU A 160 13.75 -0.02 8.53
C GLU A 160 14.64 0.99 7.80
N VAL A 161 14.03 2.04 7.31
CA VAL A 161 14.69 3.19 6.68
C VAL A 161 14.51 4.41 7.60
N ALA A 162 15.61 4.92 8.09
CA ALA A 162 15.59 6.17 8.86
C ALA A 162 15.21 7.35 7.96
N ALA A 163 14.35 8.23 8.47
CA ALA A 163 13.92 9.45 7.80
C ALA A 163 14.90 10.58 7.99
#